data_1da06619034fa31a77c0bcb5c5f5a477
#
_entry.id   1da06619034fa31a77c0bcb5c5f5a477
#
_cell.length_a   1.000
_cell.length_b   1.000
_cell.length_c   1.000
_cell.angle_alpha   90.00
_cell.angle_beta   90.00
_cell.angle_gamma   90.00
#
_symmetry.space_group_name_H-M   'P 1'
#
loop_
_entity.id
_entity.type
_entity.pdbx_description
1 polymer ?
#
loop_
_entity_poly.entity_id
_entity_poly.type
_entity_poly.pdbx_seq_one_letter_code
_entity_poly.pdbx_strand_id
1 'polypeptide(L)'
;MSNISFHPKLAAFIDIIANLAMFWGLFRLDSWQSLLIWFTVRTILWVFFIRLVYYPKELSRLRHFLSLLFFNFGVLLSLIFMEWGSALTLTSAIFIIFSAVSFWLLPTKSEPGVISFMIKPYRRWLLLMDVFGLSLFWSSIYAGSSFQLISFNYFWLGLIFASLLTSLISYWWWKEYFIENSDRLFWSVIACFFIFLELAFVLWLWPLGFLVNGFIIIWFWYVFWLMIRFNLSKDGINWRKQNIFLIINFILFIGFLFIVKWK
;
A
#
# COMPACT_ATOMS: atom_id res chain seq x y z
N MET A 1 6.40 -18.87 -31.89
CA MET A 1 6.25 -17.43 -31.61
C MET A 1 7.33 -17.04 -30.62
N SER A 2 8.36 -16.31 -31.02
CA SER A 2 9.38 -15.77 -30.14
C SER A 2 8.70 -14.79 -29.19
N ASN A 3 8.60 -15.16 -27.90
CA ASN A 3 8.11 -14.27 -26.87
C ASN A 3 9.12 -13.13 -26.76
N ILE A 4 8.80 -11.98 -27.35
CA ILE A 4 9.55 -10.74 -27.13
C ILE A 4 9.35 -10.39 -25.65
N SER A 5 10.27 -10.83 -24.80
CA SER A 5 10.24 -10.47 -23.39
C SER A 5 10.93 -9.11 -23.22
N PHE A 6 10.15 -8.15 -22.77
CA PHE A 6 10.64 -6.80 -22.48
C PHE A 6 11.53 -6.82 -21.23
N HIS A 7 12.66 -6.16 -21.28
CA HIS A 7 13.57 -6.15 -20.14
C HIS A 7 12.97 -5.33 -18.98
N PRO A 8 12.91 -5.83 -17.73
CA PRO A 8 12.27 -5.13 -16.61
C PRO A 8 12.81 -3.72 -16.35
N LYS A 9 14.14 -3.51 -16.51
CA LYS A 9 14.74 -2.19 -16.33
C LYS A 9 14.30 -1.18 -17.40
N LEU A 10 14.02 -1.64 -18.63
CA LEU A 10 13.48 -0.79 -19.68
C LEU A 10 12.03 -0.41 -19.36
N ALA A 11 11.23 -1.35 -18.84
CA ALA A 11 9.89 -1.05 -18.34
C ALA A 11 9.91 0.01 -17.23
N ALA A 12 10.84 -0.11 -16.27
CA ALA A 12 11.02 0.88 -15.21
C ALA A 12 11.35 2.28 -15.76
N PHE A 13 12.25 2.36 -16.74
CA PHE A 13 12.64 3.63 -17.36
C PHE A 13 11.48 4.29 -18.11
N ILE A 14 10.74 3.52 -18.90
CA ILE A 14 9.55 4.02 -19.60
C ILE A 14 8.46 4.43 -18.59
N ASP A 15 8.34 3.71 -17.48
CA ASP A 15 7.40 4.04 -16.40
C ASP A 15 7.71 5.40 -15.77
N ILE A 16 8.98 5.73 -15.52
CA ILE A 16 9.39 7.07 -15.04
C ILE A 16 8.98 8.16 -16.03
N ILE A 17 9.31 7.98 -17.30
CA ILE A 17 8.98 8.98 -18.34
C ILE A 17 7.47 9.17 -18.45
N ALA A 18 6.72 8.07 -18.48
CA ALA A 18 5.26 8.12 -18.55
C ALA A 18 4.66 8.82 -17.32
N ASN A 19 5.18 8.54 -16.12
CA ASN A 19 4.75 9.21 -14.88
C ASN A 19 5.02 10.70 -14.92
N LEU A 20 6.22 11.12 -15.30
CA LEU A 20 6.57 12.54 -15.40
C LEU A 20 5.65 13.27 -16.38
N ALA A 21 5.42 12.70 -17.56
CA ALA A 21 4.53 13.28 -18.57
C ALA A 21 3.08 13.37 -18.05
N MET A 22 2.61 12.32 -17.36
CA MET A 22 1.25 12.27 -16.83
C MET A 22 1.05 13.23 -15.65
N PHE A 23 2.01 13.37 -14.74
CA PHE A 23 1.94 14.37 -13.68
C PHE A 23 1.94 15.80 -14.23
N TRP A 24 2.79 16.07 -15.20
CA TRP A 24 2.78 17.38 -15.87
C TRP A 24 1.43 17.68 -16.52
N GLY A 25 0.77 16.68 -17.11
CA GLY A 25 -0.60 16.79 -17.63
C GLY A 25 -1.62 17.01 -16.52
N LEU A 26 -1.52 16.26 -15.40
CA LEU A 26 -2.48 16.30 -14.30
C LEU A 26 -2.62 17.70 -13.69
N PHE A 27 -1.50 18.42 -13.50
CA PHE A 27 -1.51 19.80 -12.96
C PHE A 27 -2.15 20.84 -13.89
N ARG A 28 -2.49 20.47 -15.12
CA ARG A 28 -3.17 21.34 -16.09
C ARG A 28 -4.65 21.00 -16.26
N LEU A 29 -5.11 19.96 -15.59
CA LEU A 29 -6.45 19.43 -15.79
C LEU A 29 -7.28 19.63 -14.52
N ASP A 30 -8.24 20.55 -14.58
CA ASP A 30 -9.04 20.97 -13.42
C ASP A 30 -10.34 20.17 -13.22
N SER A 31 -10.45 18.96 -13.79
CA SER A 31 -11.68 18.20 -13.72
C SER A 31 -11.49 16.77 -13.19
N TRP A 32 -12.50 16.25 -12.46
CA TRP A 32 -12.52 14.86 -12.01
C TRP A 32 -12.47 13.84 -13.16
N GLN A 33 -12.98 14.22 -14.32
CA GLN A 33 -12.93 13.39 -15.54
C GLN A 33 -11.49 13.17 -16.00
N SER A 34 -10.65 14.18 -15.87
CA SER A 34 -9.22 14.10 -16.18
C SER A 34 -8.49 13.14 -15.26
N LEU A 35 -8.85 13.12 -13.98
CA LEU A 35 -8.30 12.14 -13.01
C LEU A 35 -8.67 10.70 -13.40
N LEU A 36 -9.92 10.47 -13.82
CA LEU A 36 -10.37 9.16 -14.29
C LEU A 36 -9.66 8.73 -15.59
N ILE A 37 -9.52 9.64 -16.55
CA ILE A 37 -8.77 9.36 -17.79
C ILE A 37 -7.33 9.00 -17.45
N TRP A 38 -6.69 9.80 -16.61
CA TRP A 38 -5.32 9.55 -16.17
C TRP A 38 -5.17 8.18 -15.48
N PHE A 39 -6.05 7.85 -14.54
CA PHE A 39 -6.07 6.55 -13.87
C PHE A 39 -6.24 5.39 -14.86
N THR A 40 -7.14 5.53 -15.82
CA THR A 40 -7.42 4.50 -16.83
C THR A 40 -6.23 4.29 -17.75
N VAL A 41 -5.65 5.35 -18.29
CA VAL A 41 -4.47 5.29 -19.17
C VAL A 41 -3.30 4.65 -18.43
N ARG A 42 -3.10 5.01 -17.18
CA ARG A 42 -2.04 4.46 -16.34
C ARG A 42 -2.23 2.96 -16.10
N THR A 43 -3.44 2.56 -15.77
CA THR A 43 -3.79 1.15 -15.54
C THR A 43 -3.55 0.33 -16.82
N ILE A 44 -3.94 0.83 -17.98
CA ILE A 44 -3.71 0.16 -19.28
C ILE A 44 -2.20 0.00 -19.55
N LEU A 45 -1.39 1.03 -19.31
CA LEU A 45 0.07 0.98 -19.44
C LEU A 45 0.68 -0.11 -18.56
N TRP A 46 0.26 -0.24 -17.31
CA TRP A 46 0.77 -1.27 -16.41
C TRP A 46 0.33 -2.68 -16.80
N VAL A 47 -0.90 -2.86 -17.27
CA VAL A 47 -1.34 -4.14 -17.84
C VAL A 47 -0.44 -4.54 -19.00
N PHE A 48 -0.10 -3.59 -19.87
CA PHE A 48 0.79 -3.82 -21.01
C PHE A 48 2.20 -4.19 -20.55
N PHE A 49 2.81 -3.44 -19.63
CA PHE A 49 4.13 -3.76 -19.09
C PHE A 49 4.17 -5.13 -18.42
N ILE A 50 3.19 -5.45 -17.59
CA ILE A 50 3.12 -6.73 -16.87
C ILE A 50 2.97 -7.91 -17.83
N ARG A 51 2.29 -7.73 -18.96
CA ARG A 51 2.18 -8.78 -19.99
C ARG A 51 3.48 -9.01 -20.76
N LEU A 52 4.24 -7.95 -21.03
CA LEU A 52 5.44 -8.00 -21.85
C LEU A 52 6.71 -8.32 -21.07
N VAL A 53 6.75 -7.96 -19.78
CA VAL A 53 7.92 -8.21 -18.94
C VAL A 53 8.01 -9.68 -18.53
N TYR A 54 9.24 -10.18 -18.44
CA TYR A 54 9.50 -11.51 -17.92
C TYR A 54 9.16 -11.59 -16.41
N TYR A 55 8.45 -12.65 -16.04
CA TYR A 55 8.17 -12.98 -14.63
C TYR A 55 8.62 -14.41 -14.34
N PRO A 56 9.43 -14.64 -13.30
CA PRO A 56 9.66 -15.96 -12.76
C PRO A 56 8.35 -16.64 -12.34
N LYS A 57 8.32 -17.98 -12.40
CA LYS A 57 7.12 -18.77 -12.04
C LYS A 57 6.67 -18.57 -10.59
N GLU A 58 7.61 -18.23 -9.73
CA GLU A 58 7.41 -17.99 -8.30
C GLU A 58 6.76 -16.64 -7.99
N LEU A 59 6.63 -15.77 -8.98
CA LEU A 59 6.05 -14.43 -8.82
C LEU A 59 4.70 -14.31 -9.53
N SER A 60 3.74 -13.77 -8.81
CA SER A 60 2.40 -13.51 -9.33
C SER A 60 2.35 -12.16 -10.07
N ARG A 61 2.06 -12.20 -11.37
CA ARG A 61 1.77 -11.00 -12.18
C ARG A 61 0.56 -10.23 -11.64
N LEU A 62 -0.48 -10.98 -11.27
CA LEU A 62 -1.70 -10.38 -10.74
C LEU A 62 -1.42 -9.57 -9.48
N ARG A 63 -0.58 -10.10 -8.58
CA ARG A 63 -0.23 -9.41 -7.36
C ARG A 63 0.51 -8.10 -7.63
N HIS A 64 1.52 -8.13 -8.50
CA HIS A 64 2.23 -6.90 -8.88
C HIS A 64 1.25 -5.85 -9.43
N PHE A 65 0.35 -6.27 -10.32
CA PHE A 65 -0.65 -5.39 -10.88
C PHE A 65 -1.57 -4.79 -9.81
N LEU A 66 -2.06 -5.60 -8.88
CA LEU A 66 -2.96 -5.14 -7.82
C LEU A 66 -2.26 -4.19 -6.85
N SER A 67 -0.99 -4.45 -6.48
CA SER A 67 -0.21 -3.51 -5.66
C SER A 67 0.01 -2.17 -6.38
N LEU A 68 0.33 -2.18 -7.67
CA LEU A 68 0.43 -0.96 -8.48
C LEU A 68 -0.89 -0.19 -8.53
N LEU A 69 -1.98 -0.89 -8.83
CA LEU A 69 -3.31 -0.30 -8.95
C LEU A 69 -3.77 0.30 -7.62
N PHE A 70 -3.58 -0.42 -6.53
CA PHE A 70 -3.96 0.02 -5.20
C PHE A 70 -3.14 1.23 -4.74
N PHE A 71 -1.82 1.19 -4.96
CA PHE A 71 -0.93 2.32 -4.69
C PHE A 71 -1.32 3.57 -5.49
N ASN A 72 -1.59 3.40 -6.80
CA ASN A 72 -2.06 4.46 -7.67
C ASN A 72 -3.37 5.08 -7.18
N PHE A 73 -4.32 4.25 -6.79
CA PHE A 73 -5.61 4.69 -6.27
C PHE A 73 -5.46 5.51 -4.98
N GLY A 74 -4.64 5.02 -4.03
CA GLY A 74 -4.35 5.75 -2.79
C GLY A 74 -3.70 7.11 -3.04
N VAL A 75 -2.72 7.17 -3.96
CA VAL A 75 -2.05 8.42 -4.33
C VAL A 75 -3.04 9.40 -4.95
N LEU A 76 -3.84 8.97 -5.93
CA LEU A 76 -4.82 9.86 -6.58
C LEU A 76 -5.82 10.44 -5.61
N LEU A 77 -6.38 9.61 -4.72
CA LEU A 77 -7.30 10.09 -3.71
C LEU A 77 -6.64 11.10 -2.78
N SER A 78 -5.39 10.88 -2.41
CA SER A 78 -4.69 11.79 -1.50
C SER A 78 -4.35 13.13 -2.16
N LEU A 79 -4.05 13.14 -3.45
CA LEU A 79 -3.74 14.37 -4.20
C LEU A 79 -4.91 15.37 -4.21
N ILE A 80 -6.15 14.86 -4.15
CA ILE A 80 -7.37 15.71 -4.09
C ILE A 80 -7.38 16.56 -2.82
N PHE A 81 -6.79 16.07 -1.72
CA PHE A 81 -6.80 16.71 -0.41
C PHE A 81 -5.48 17.39 -0.03
N MET A 82 -4.48 17.33 -0.90
CA MET A 82 -3.17 17.94 -0.62
C MET A 82 -3.08 19.36 -1.17
N GLU A 83 -3.32 20.35 -0.31
CA GLU A 83 -3.14 21.76 -0.64
C GLU A 83 -1.70 22.22 -0.46
N TRP A 84 -0.91 21.51 0.33
CA TRP A 84 0.46 21.91 0.66
C TRP A 84 1.44 21.48 -0.43
N GLY A 85 2.06 22.44 -1.12
CA GLY A 85 2.91 22.21 -2.30
C GLY A 85 4.09 21.28 -2.07
N SER A 86 4.74 21.30 -0.88
CA SER A 86 5.82 20.37 -0.56
C SER A 86 5.31 18.94 -0.36
N ALA A 87 4.14 18.73 0.26
CA ALA A 87 3.54 17.41 0.40
C ALA A 87 3.13 16.85 -0.96
N LEU A 88 2.56 17.68 -1.81
CA LEU A 88 2.20 17.34 -3.18
C LEU A 88 3.43 16.89 -4.00
N THR A 89 4.52 17.66 -3.94
CA THR A 89 5.77 17.32 -4.63
C THR A 89 6.36 16.01 -4.12
N LEU A 90 6.39 15.82 -2.79
CA LEU A 90 6.90 14.59 -2.19
C LEU A 90 6.07 13.37 -2.60
N THR A 91 4.75 13.46 -2.51
CA THR A 91 3.83 12.37 -2.90
C THR A 91 3.97 12.03 -4.38
N SER A 92 4.10 13.05 -5.23
CA SER A 92 4.34 12.85 -6.66
C SER A 92 5.67 12.16 -6.94
N ALA A 93 6.75 12.56 -6.25
CA ALA A 93 8.06 11.93 -6.37
C ALA A 93 8.03 10.46 -5.90
N ILE A 94 7.37 10.17 -4.77
CA ILE A 94 7.16 8.82 -4.27
C ILE A 94 6.40 7.99 -5.30
N PHE A 95 5.35 8.53 -5.90
CA PHE A 95 4.56 7.85 -6.91
C PHE A 95 5.40 7.47 -8.15
N ILE A 96 6.17 8.41 -8.67
CA ILE A 96 7.03 8.19 -9.84
C ILE A 96 8.08 7.11 -9.57
N ILE A 97 8.73 7.18 -8.41
CA ILE A 97 9.83 6.29 -8.05
C ILE A 97 9.32 4.89 -7.69
N PHE A 98 8.27 4.78 -6.89
CA PHE A 98 7.82 3.50 -6.34
C PHE A 98 7.34 2.54 -7.42
N SER A 99 6.54 3.01 -8.37
CA SER A 99 6.09 2.17 -9.48
C SER A 99 7.25 1.69 -10.35
N ALA A 100 8.19 2.57 -10.68
CA ALA A 100 9.34 2.24 -11.50
C ALA A 100 10.30 1.25 -10.80
N VAL A 101 10.58 1.44 -9.50
CA VAL A 101 11.44 0.54 -8.74
C VAL A 101 10.80 -0.84 -8.62
N SER A 102 9.48 -0.96 -8.61
CA SER A 102 8.80 -2.27 -8.61
C SER A 102 9.15 -3.10 -9.85
N PHE A 103 9.25 -2.46 -11.03
CA PHE A 103 9.72 -3.11 -12.25
C PHE A 103 11.24 -3.33 -12.23
N TRP A 104 12.00 -2.36 -11.73
CA TRP A 104 13.47 -2.47 -11.66
C TRP A 104 13.95 -3.65 -10.83
N LEU A 105 13.26 -3.96 -9.73
CA LEU A 105 13.58 -5.05 -8.82
C LEU A 105 13.11 -6.42 -9.31
N LEU A 106 12.40 -6.51 -10.45
CA LEU A 106 12.03 -7.80 -11.02
C LEU A 106 13.27 -8.59 -11.46
N PRO A 107 13.40 -9.85 -11.04
CA PRO A 107 14.52 -10.71 -11.47
C PRO A 107 14.51 -10.94 -12.98
N THR A 108 15.66 -10.80 -13.60
CA THR A 108 15.82 -10.94 -15.08
C THR A 108 16.15 -12.35 -15.53
N LYS A 109 16.66 -13.20 -14.64
CA LYS A 109 17.03 -14.61 -14.93
C LYS A 109 16.58 -15.52 -13.80
N SER A 110 16.18 -16.73 -14.17
CA SER A 110 15.79 -17.77 -13.23
C SER A 110 16.90 -18.82 -13.10
N GLU A 111 17.96 -18.51 -12.39
CA GLU A 111 18.91 -19.54 -11.97
C GLU A 111 18.40 -20.20 -10.68
N PRO A 112 18.27 -21.54 -10.63
CA PRO A 112 17.83 -22.25 -9.43
C PRO A 112 18.80 -21.95 -8.27
N GLY A 113 18.28 -21.48 -7.14
CA GLY A 113 19.07 -21.13 -5.95
C GLY A 113 19.37 -19.65 -5.75
N VAL A 114 19.53 -18.85 -6.82
CA VAL A 114 19.74 -17.39 -6.74
C VAL A 114 18.42 -16.63 -6.64
N ILE A 115 17.34 -17.23 -7.15
CA ILE A 115 16.00 -16.64 -7.20
C ILE A 115 15.50 -16.19 -5.83
N SER A 116 15.71 -16.98 -4.76
CA SER A 116 15.19 -16.64 -3.41
C SER A 116 15.80 -15.34 -2.86
N PHE A 117 17.03 -15.03 -3.18
CA PHE A 117 17.71 -13.81 -2.77
C PHE A 117 17.24 -12.59 -3.57
N MET A 118 17.03 -12.75 -4.88
CA MET A 118 16.56 -11.67 -5.76
C MET A 118 15.08 -11.32 -5.56
N ILE A 119 14.26 -12.29 -5.15
CA ILE A 119 12.83 -12.08 -4.90
C ILE A 119 12.57 -11.29 -3.61
N LYS A 120 13.42 -11.38 -2.58
CA LYS A 120 13.21 -10.70 -1.30
C LYS A 120 13.10 -9.17 -1.42
N PRO A 121 13.99 -8.44 -2.13
CA PRO A 121 13.87 -6.98 -2.30
C PRO A 121 12.59 -6.59 -3.03
N TYR A 122 12.24 -7.30 -4.08
CA TYR A 122 11.01 -7.08 -4.84
C TYR A 122 9.76 -7.23 -3.96
N ARG A 123 9.65 -8.34 -3.19
CA ARG A 123 8.53 -8.55 -2.27
C ARG A 123 8.43 -7.46 -1.22
N ARG A 124 9.55 -7.05 -0.62
CA ARG A 124 9.58 -5.97 0.37
C ARG A 124 9.13 -4.64 -0.23
N TRP A 125 9.49 -4.41 -1.49
CA TRP A 125 9.08 -3.20 -2.19
C TRP A 125 7.58 -3.17 -2.47
N LEU A 126 7.00 -4.28 -2.93
CA LEU A 126 5.55 -4.37 -3.09
C LEU A 126 4.82 -4.16 -1.76
N LEU A 127 5.33 -4.73 -0.65
CA LEU A 127 4.74 -4.48 0.67
C LEU A 127 4.80 -2.99 1.03
N LEU A 128 5.91 -2.32 0.77
CA LEU A 128 6.02 -0.88 0.98
C LEU A 128 4.99 -0.10 0.15
N MET A 129 4.77 -0.46 -1.11
CA MET A 129 3.74 0.15 -1.95
C MET A 129 2.34 -0.03 -1.36
N ASP A 130 2.03 -1.24 -0.88
CA ASP A 130 0.75 -1.53 -0.24
C ASP A 130 0.58 -0.74 1.08
N VAL A 131 1.64 -0.60 1.89
CA VAL A 131 1.66 0.23 3.11
C VAL A 131 1.36 1.69 2.78
N PHE A 132 2.06 2.25 1.80
CA PHE A 132 1.82 3.64 1.37
C PHE A 132 0.44 3.82 0.76
N GLY A 133 0.01 2.91 -0.10
CA GLY A 133 -1.33 2.93 -0.69
C GLY A 133 -2.43 2.92 0.38
N LEU A 134 -2.32 2.03 1.38
CA LEU A 134 -3.25 1.99 2.51
C LEU A 134 -3.22 3.28 3.34
N SER A 135 -2.03 3.81 3.64
CA SER A 135 -1.89 5.04 4.41
C SER A 135 -2.60 6.22 3.74
N LEU A 136 -2.35 6.39 2.45
CA LEU A 136 -2.96 7.46 1.66
C LEU A 136 -4.47 7.24 1.49
N PHE A 137 -4.91 6.01 1.33
CA PHE A 137 -6.32 5.66 1.24
C PHE A 137 -7.08 5.98 2.53
N TRP A 138 -6.56 5.54 3.69
CA TRP A 138 -7.13 5.86 4.98
C TRP A 138 -7.16 7.36 5.25
N SER A 139 -6.05 8.06 4.97
CA SER A 139 -5.99 9.53 5.08
C SER A 139 -7.04 10.22 4.24
N SER A 140 -7.30 9.72 3.03
CA SER A 140 -8.31 10.30 2.12
C SER A 140 -9.74 10.13 2.62
N ILE A 141 -10.06 9.00 3.28
CA ILE A 141 -11.38 8.80 3.90
C ILE A 141 -11.59 9.81 5.04
N TYR A 142 -10.59 9.98 5.90
CA TYR A 142 -10.68 10.98 6.98
C TYR A 142 -10.72 12.41 6.44
N ALA A 143 -9.97 12.70 5.38
CA ALA A 143 -10.03 13.99 4.72
C ALA A 143 -11.42 14.28 4.16
N GLY A 144 -12.02 13.31 3.46
CA GLY A 144 -13.38 13.44 2.93
C GLY A 144 -14.43 13.75 4.01
N SER A 145 -14.28 13.17 5.20
CA SER A 145 -15.12 13.49 6.36
C SER A 145 -14.79 14.86 6.95
N SER A 146 -13.51 15.20 7.11
CA SER A 146 -13.06 16.47 7.72
C SER A 146 -13.44 17.68 6.88
N PHE A 147 -13.40 17.56 5.55
CA PHE A 147 -13.82 18.58 4.61
C PHE A 147 -15.32 18.55 4.28
N GLN A 148 -16.10 17.70 4.96
CA GLN A 148 -17.55 17.53 4.75
C GLN A 148 -17.95 17.17 3.32
N LEU A 149 -17.03 16.60 2.54
CA LEU A 149 -17.29 16.16 1.17
C LEU A 149 -18.06 14.84 1.11
N ILE A 150 -18.02 14.08 2.21
CA ILE A 150 -18.67 12.79 2.35
C ILE A 150 -19.69 12.91 3.50
N SER A 151 -20.96 12.58 3.24
CA SER A 151 -21.96 12.51 4.28
C SER A 151 -21.64 11.38 5.28
N PHE A 152 -22.17 11.50 6.50
CA PHE A 152 -21.94 10.53 7.58
C PHE A 152 -22.19 9.06 7.15
N ASN A 153 -23.25 8.81 6.39
CA ASN A 153 -23.57 7.46 5.91
C ASN A 153 -22.52 6.91 4.96
N TYR A 154 -22.03 7.73 4.02
CA TYR A 154 -20.98 7.32 3.09
C TYR A 154 -19.61 7.19 3.77
N PHE A 155 -19.37 7.96 4.84
CA PHE A 155 -18.17 7.81 5.65
C PHE A 155 -18.10 6.40 6.29
N TRP A 156 -19.20 5.91 6.87
CA TRP A 156 -19.26 4.55 7.40
C TRP A 156 -18.99 3.48 6.36
N LEU A 157 -19.58 3.62 5.18
CA LEU A 157 -19.29 2.72 4.06
C LEU A 157 -17.80 2.77 3.68
N GLY A 158 -17.19 3.96 3.70
CA GLY A 158 -15.77 4.14 3.49
C GLY A 158 -14.91 3.40 4.52
N LEU A 159 -15.24 3.50 5.82
CA LEU A 159 -14.54 2.79 6.88
C LEU A 159 -14.64 1.26 6.71
N ILE A 160 -15.84 0.74 6.43
CA ILE A 160 -16.06 -0.68 6.18
C ILE A 160 -15.24 -1.15 4.97
N PHE A 161 -15.27 -0.42 3.88
CA PHE A 161 -14.55 -0.75 2.67
C PHE A 161 -13.01 -0.72 2.88
N ALA A 162 -12.50 0.29 3.59
CA ALA A 162 -11.08 0.38 3.91
C ALA A 162 -10.60 -0.72 4.84
N SER A 163 -11.41 -1.09 5.84
CA SER A 163 -11.13 -2.22 6.75
C SER A 163 -11.12 -3.54 5.98
N LEU A 164 -12.04 -3.73 5.05
CA LEU A 164 -12.08 -4.89 4.17
C LEU A 164 -10.83 -4.97 3.29
N LEU A 165 -10.43 -3.86 2.64
CA LEU A 165 -9.20 -3.81 1.85
C LEU A 165 -7.96 -4.10 2.68
N THR A 166 -7.87 -3.54 3.89
CA THR A 166 -6.78 -3.79 4.83
C THR A 166 -6.66 -5.27 5.17
N SER A 167 -7.79 -5.93 5.40
CA SER A 167 -7.86 -7.36 5.70
C SER A 167 -7.49 -8.22 4.49
N LEU A 168 -7.95 -7.87 3.29
CA LEU A 168 -7.61 -8.57 2.05
C LEU A 168 -6.12 -8.47 1.71
N ILE A 169 -5.52 -7.30 1.89
CA ILE A 169 -4.08 -7.11 1.72
C ILE A 169 -3.31 -7.93 2.74
N SER A 170 -3.75 -7.94 4.00
CA SER A 170 -3.16 -8.77 5.06
C SER A 170 -3.23 -10.26 4.70
N TYR A 171 -4.40 -10.74 4.25
CA TYR A 171 -4.58 -12.12 3.79
C TYR A 171 -3.59 -12.50 2.70
N TRP A 172 -3.43 -11.66 1.68
CA TRP A 172 -2.52 -11.94 0.58
C TRP A 172 -1.08 -12.05 1.04
N TRP A 173 -0.65 -11.14 1.94
CA TRP A 173 0.70 -11.15 2.46
C TRP A 173 0.94 -12.33 3.41
N TRP A 174 -0.01 -12.69 4.26
CA TRP A 174 0.12 -13.87 5.12
C TRP A 174 0.19 -15.15 4.30
N LYS A 175 -0.66 -15.30 3.29
CA LYS A 175 -0.65 -16.46 2.38
C LYS A 175 0.71 -16.66 1.68
N GLU A 176 1.44 -15.59 1.38
CA GLU A 176 2.75 -15.66 0.74
C GLU A 176 3.85 -16.19 1.67
N TYR A 177 3.68 -16.03 2.99
CA TYR A 177 4.64 -16.50 3.98
C TYR A 177 4.39 -17.95 4.44
N PHE A 178 3.68 -18.76 3.66
CA PHE A 178 3.43 -20.18 3.89
C PHE A 178 2.73 -20.51 5.21
N ILE A 179 1.47 -20.24 5.26
CA ILE A 179 0.62 -20.59 6.38
C ILE A 179 -0.11 -21.89 6.02
N GLU A 180 0.23 -22.96 6.71
CA GLU A 180 -0.36 -24.28 6.45
C GLU A 180 -1.80 -24.42 6.96
N ASN A 181 -2.20 -23.58 7.91
CA ASN A 181 -3.53 -23.69 8.54
C ASN A 181 -4.49 -22.63 7.99
N SER A 182 -5.42 -23.09 7.14
CA SER A 182 -6.44 -22.23 6.52
C SER A 182 -7.41 -21.61 7.54
N ASP A 183 -7.75 -22.32 8.61
CA ASP A 183 -8.75 -21.86 9.60
C ASP A 183 -8.18 -20.72 10.45
N ARG A 184 -6.92 -20.84 10.91
CA ARG A 184 -6.24 -19.75 11.62
C ARG A 184 -6.10 -18.51 10.76
N LEU A 185 -5.78 -18.70 9.47
CA LEU A 185 -5.68 -17.60 8.54
C LEU A 185 -7.02 -16.89 8.37
N PHE A 186 -8.10 -17.64 8.19
CA PHE A 186 -9.45 -17.08 8.05
C PHE A 186 -9.86 -16.25 9.27
N TRP A 187 -9.71 -16.79 10.48
CA TRP A 187 -10.03 -16.05 11.70
C TRP A 187 -9.13 -14.82 11.91
N SER A 188 -7.85 -14.88 11.50
CA SER A 188 -6.95 -13.73 11.54
C SER A 188 -7.39 -12.62 10.62
N VAL A 189 -7.93 -12.93 9.43
CA VAL A 189 -8.48 -11.95 8.48
C VAL A 189 -9.73 -11.28 9.04
N ILE A 190 -10.63 -12.07 9.63
CA ILE A 190 -11.85 -11.54 10.29
C ILE A 190 -11.45 -10.63 11.45
N ALA A 191 -10.54 -11.06 12.32
CA ALA A 191 -10.04 -10.24 13.42
C ALA A 191 -9.41 -8.94 12.92
N CYS A 192 -8.61 -8.99 11.85
CA CYS A 192 -8.05 -7.83 11.20
C CYS A 192 -9.15 -6.84 10.78
N PHE A 193 -10.20 -7.31 10.11
CA PHE A 193 -11.30 -6.47 9.67
C PHE A 193 -11.95 -5.71 10.84
N PHE A 194 -12.35 -6.41 11.90
CA PHE A 194 -13.05 -5.79 13.03
C PHE A 194 -12.13 -4.86 13.83
N ILE A 195 -10.89 -5.27 14.11
CA ILE A 195 -9.93 -4.44 14.85
C ILE A 195 -9.69 -3.11 14.12
N PHE A 196 -9.51 -3.13 12.79
CA PHE A 196 -9.25 -1.91 12.04
C PHE A 196 -10.52 -1.08 11.82
N LEU A 197 -11.69 -1.68 11.78
CA LEU A 197 -12.95 -0.95 11.77
C LEU A 197 -13.17 -0.19 13.10
N GLU A 198 -12.96 -0.86 14.23
CA GLU A 198 -13.07 -0.25 15.56
C GLU A 198 -12.01 0.84 15.76
N LEU A 199 -10.75 0.55 15.45
CA LEU A 199 -9.66 1.52 15.55
C LEU A 199 -9.93 2.76 14.71
N ALA A 200 -10.41 2.57 13.48
CA ALA A 200 -10.74 3.67 12.60
C ALA A 200 -11.88 4.54 13.15
N PHE A 201 -12.89 3.93 13.75
CA PHE A 201 -13.96 4.66 14.41
C PHE A 201 -13.45 5.45 15.63
N VAL A 202 -12.62 4.85 16.48
CA VAL A 202 -12.01 5.54 17.64
C VAL A 202 -11.17 6.72 17.19
N LEU A 203 -10.34 6.55 16.17
CA LEU A 203 -9.50 7.63 15.63
C LEU A 203 -10.31 8.76 15.00
N TRP A 204 -11.48 8.47 14.44
CA TRP A 204 -12.38 9.51 13.95
C TRP A 204 -12.89 10.44 15.07
N LEU A 205 -13.06 9.90 16.27
CA LEU A 205 -13.45 10.69 17.44
C LEU A 205 -12.29 11.52 18.03
N TRP A 206 -11.05 11.24 17.65
CA TRP A 206 -9.89 11.96 18.15
C TRP A 206 -9.68 13.26 17.36
N PRO A 207 -9.35 14.37 18.03
CA PRO A 207 -9.11 15.67 17.41
C PRO A 207 -7.74 15.71 16.71
N LEU A 208 -7.48 14.79 15.82
CA LEU A 208 -6.26 14.68 15.05
C LEU A 208 -6.51 15.03 13.57
N GLY A 209 -5.46 15.46 12.90
CA GLY A 209 -5.55 15.71 11.44
C GLY A 209 -5.69 14.40 10.63
N PHE A 210 -6.33 14.47 9.49
CA PHE A 210 -6.64 13.32 8.63
C PHE A 210 -5.39 12.50 8.20
N LEU A 211 -4.26 13.16 7.95
CA LEU A 211 -2.99 12.50 7.64
C LEU A 211 -2.46 11.71 8.84
N VAL A 212 -2.61 12.26 10.04
CA VAL A 212 -2.18 11.62 11.29
C VAL A 212 -3.01 10.37 11.56
N ASN A 213 -4.33 10.46 11.41
CA ASN A 213 -5.24 9.32 11.58
C ASN A 213 -4.89 8.18 10.62
N GLY A 214 -4.68 8.49 9.34
CA GLY A 214 -4.27 7.50 8.35
C GLY A 214 -2.92 6.86 8.69
N PHE A 215 -1.94 7.64 9.16
CA PHE A 215 -0.64 7.14 9.59
C PHE A 215 -0.74 6.24 10.83
N ILE A 216 -1.53 6.61 11.84
CA ILE A 216 -1.74 5.82 13.05
C ILE A 216 -2.34 4.45 12.70
N ILE A 217 -3.38 4.40 11.85
CA ILE A 217 -3.99 3.14 11.43
C ILE A 217 -2.94 2.23 10.80
N ILE A 218 -2.12 2.75 9.90
CA ILE A 218 -1.11 1.95 9.20
C ILE A 218 0.01 1.50 10.14
N TRP A 219 0.39 2.32 11.09
CA TRP A 219 1.35 1.93 12.11
C TRP A 219 0.84 0.73 12.91
N PHE A 220 -0.39 0.80 13.45
CA PHE A 220 -1.01 -0.31 14.16
C PHE A 220 -1.21 -1.53 13.27
N TRP A 221 -1.63 -1.32 12.03
CA TRP A 221 -1.76 -2.40 11.06
C TRP A 221 -0.44 -3.13 10.84
N TYR A 222 0.66 -2.42 10.65
CA TYR A 222 1.96 -3.04 10.42
C TYR A 222 2.41 -3.88 11.63
N VAL A 223 2.25 -3.35 12.84
CA VAL A 223 2.57 -4.08 14.08
C VAL A 223 1.69 -5.33 14.22
N PHE A 224 0.38 -5.18 14.06
CA PHE A 224 -0.58 -6.28 14.13
C PHE A 224 -0.31 -7.34 13.06
N TRP A 225 -0.13 -6.91 11.81
CA TRP A 225 0.20 -7.79 10.70
C TRP A 225 1.47 -8.62 10.96
N LEU A 226 2.52 -7.99 11.51
CA LEU A 226 3.77 -8.65 11.84
C LEU A 226 3.59 -9.69 12.96
N MET A 227 2.83 -9.36 14.00
CA MET A 227 2.53 -10.27 15.12
C MET A 227 1.75 -11.48 14.64
N ILE A 228 0.71 -11.29 13.85
CA ILE A 228 -0.05 -12.40 13.26
C ILE A 228 0.83 -13.27 12.37
N ARG A 229 1.68 -12.67 11.54
CA ARG A 229 2.63 -13.40 10.70
C ARG A 229 3.52 -14.33 11.53
N PHE A 230 4.04 -13.87 12.67
CA PHE A 230 4.86 -14.73 13.55
C PHE A 230 4.04 -15.80 14.24
N ASN A 231 2.82 -15.48 14.66
CA ASN A 231 1.91 -16.48 15.26
C ASN A 231 1.52 -17.59 14.28
N LEU A 232 1.43 -17.26 12.99
CA LEU A 232 1.10 -18.21 11.93
C LEU A 232 2.33 -18.96 11.38
N SER A 233 3.55 -18.58 11.77
CA SER A 233 4.77 -19.29 11.35
C SER A 233 4.95 -20.61 12.12
N LYS A 234 5.69 -21.58 11.52
CA LYS A 234 5.99 -22.88 12.17
C LYS A 234 6.72 -22.74 13.49
N ASP A 235 7.63 -21.77 13.58
CA ASP A 235 8.46 -21.54 14.77
C ASP A 235 7.72 -20.77 15.88
N GLY A 236 6.51 -20.26 15.59
CA GLY A 236 5.73 -19.46 16.52
C GLY A 236 6.36 -18.10 16.85
N ILE A 237 5.87 -17.48 17.93
CA ILE A 237 6.34 -16.17 18.38
C ILE A 237 7.54 -16.31 19.31
N ASN A 238 8.66 -15.73 18.93
CA ASN A 238 9.79 -15.55 19.85
C ASN A 238 9.55 -14.30 20.73
N TRP A 239 8.89 -14.50 21.87
CA TRP A 239 8.46 -13.41 22.75
C TRP A 239 9.58 -12.50 23.22
N ARG A 240 10.80 -13.04 23.44
CA ARG A 240 11.94 -12.20 23.86
C ARG A 240 12.31 -11.12 22.83
N LYS A 241 12.30 -11.48 21.54
CA LYS A 241 12.59 -10.54 20.46
C LYS A 241 11.40 -9.63 20.18
N GLN A 242 10.18 -10.18 20.24
CA GLN A 242 8.97 -9.43 19.94
C GLN A 242 8.62 -8.41 21.03
N ASN A 243 8.87 -8.71 22.29
CA ASN A 243 8.66 -7.74 23.37
C ASN A 243 9.53 -6.49 23.19
N ILE A 244 10.81 -6.65 22.82
CA ILE A 244 11.69 -5.51 22.53
C ILE A 244 11.11 -4.67 21.38
N PHE A 245 10.69 -5.34 20.30
CA PHE A 245 10.06 -4.67 19.16
C PHE A 245 8.79 -3.92 19.58
N LEU A 246 7.90 -4.53 20.36
CA LEU A 246 6.67 -3.91 20.83
C LEU A 246 6.94 -2.72 21.76
N ILE A 247 7.90 -2.84 22.68
CA ILE A 247 8.30 -1.75 23.59
C ILE A 247 8.84 -0.56 22.79
N ILE A 248 9.70 -0.80 21.81
CA ILE A 248 10.24 0.27 20.97
C ILE A 248 9.11 0.96 20.19
N ASN A 249 8.20 0.18 19.57
CA ASN A 249 7.06 0.77 18.86
C ASN A 249 6.14 1.55 19.77
N PHE A 250 5.91 1.08 21.00
CA PHE A 250 5.11 1.78 22.00
C PHE A 250 5.74 3.12 22.43
N ILE A 251 7.05 3.14 22.70
CA ILE A 251 7.78 4.35 23.04
C ILE A 251 7.75 5.35 21.88
N LEU A 252 7.98 4.87 20.64
CA LEU A 252 7.91 5.72 19.45
C LEU A 252 6.51 6.28 19.23
N PHE A 253 5.47 5.48 19.47
CA PHE A 253 4.09 5.91 19.35
C PHE A 253 3.73 6.99 20.39
N ILE A 254 4.12 6.80 21.65
CA ILE A 254 3.95 7.81 22.70
C ILE A 254 4.69 9.09 22.31
N GLY A 255 5.97 9.00 21.91
CA GLY A 255 6.74 10.15 21.44
C GLY A 255 6.06 10.88 20.26
N PHE A 256 5.51 10.14 19.32
CA PHE A 256 4.76 10.69 18.20
C PHE A 256 3.52 11.47 18.65
N LEU A 257 2.74 10.95 19.63
CA LEU A 257 1.56 11.63 20.16
C LEU A 257 1.89 12.98 20.84
N PHE A 258 3.09 13.13 21.42
CA PHE A 258 3.54 14.42 21.98
C PHE A 258 3.93 15.43 20.90
N ILE A 259 4.38 14.98 19.73
CA ILE A 259 4.79 15.86 18.63
C ILE A 259 3.58 16.33 17.82
N VAL A 260 2.55 15.49 17.72
CA VAL A 260 1.35 15.79 16.94
C VAL A 260 0.56 16.92 17.61
N LYS A 261 0.19 17.92 16.82
CA LYS A 261 -0.69 19.00 17.29
C LYS A 261 -2.12 18.46 17.34
N TRP A 262 -2.70 18.49 18.54
CA TRP A 262 -4.11 18.22 18.78
C TRP A 262 -4.93 19.46 18.34
N LYS A 263 -6.00 19.23 17.61
CA LYS A 263 -6.88 20.31 17.12
C LYS A 263 -8.08 20.52 18.05
#